data_093fce8346eda7fc895e17f857a656a8
#
_entry.id   093fce8346eda7fc895e17f857a656a8
#
_cell.length_a   1.000
_cell.length_b   1.000
_cell.length_c   1.000
_cell.angle_alpha   90.00
_cell.angle_beta   90.00
_cell.angle_gamma   90.00
#
_symmetry.space_group_name_H-M   'P 1'
#
loop_
_entity.id
_entity.type
_entity.pdbx_description
1 polymer ?
#
loop_
_entity_poly.entity_id
_entity_poly.type
_entity_poly.pdbx_seq_one_letter_code
_entity_poly.pdbx_strand_id
1 'polypeptide(L)'
;MTDLESRIRDSFEKQGFLRTVRATLVSVEAGAVEIHMPIHEGVSQQHGFVHAGVVSALGDTAAGYAAMSLLPDGAEVLTAE
;
A
#
# COMPACT_ATOMS: atom_id res chain seq x y z
N MET A 1 7.52 -17.93 -2.10
CA MET A 1 7.55 -16.46 -2.00
C MET A 1 8.94 -15.97 -2.30
N THR A 2 9.10 -14.97 -3.15
CA THR A 2 10.41 -14.41 -3.49
C THR A 2 10.92 -13.50 -2.36
N ASP A 3 12.24 -13.22 -2.34
CA ASP A 3 12.81 -12.26 -1.39
C ASP A 3 12.19 -10.88 -1.55
N LEU A 4 11.91 -10.46 -2.78
CA LEU A 4 11.23 -9.21 -3.08
C LEU A 4 9.85 -9.17 -2.43
N GLU A 5 9.05 -10.20 -2.66
CA GLU A 5 7.70 -10.28 -2.12
C GLU A 5 7.72 -10.30 -0.60
N SER A 6 8.61 -11.09 0.01
CA SER A 6 8.74 -11.14 1.47
C SER A 6 9.09 -9.78 2.04
N ARG A 7 10.00 -9.06 1.40
CA ARG A 7 10.46 -7.75 1.84
C ARG A 7 9.34 -6.71 1.80
N ILE A 8 8.57 -6.71 0.72
CA ILE A 8 7.44 -5.79 0.58
C ILE A 8 6.33 -6.14 1.56
N ARG A 9 6.01 -7.44 1.75
CA ARG A 9 5.00 -7.86 2.72
C ARG A 9 5.39 -7.49 4.14
N ASP A 10 6.65 -7.66 4.52
CA ASP A 10 7.12 -7.27 5.85
C ASP A 10 6.99 -5.77 6.07
N SER A 11 7.34 -4.97 5.08
CA SER A 11 7.18 -3.52 5.14
C SER A 11 5.71 -3.12 5.26
N PHE A 12 4.85 -3.71 4.44
CA PHE A 12 3.42 -3.45 4.44
C PHE A 12 2.80 -3.72 5.82
N GLU A 13 3.16 -4.85 6.42
CA GLU A 13 2.60 -5.25 7.72
C GLU A 13 3.04 -4.35 8.87
N LYS A 14 4.13 -3.60 8.71
CA LYS A 14 4.60 -2.65 9.72
C LYS A 14 3.85 -1.32 9.67
N GLN A 15 3.07 -1.06 8.64
CA GLN A 15 2.34 0.20 8.50
C GLN A 15 0.99 0.13 9.23
N GLY A 16 0.91 0.77 10.38
CA GLY A 16 -0.31 0.80 11.20
C GLY A 16 -1.53 1.34 10.46
N PHE A 17 -1.33 2.37 9.63
CA PHE A 17 -2.41 2.93 8.81
C PHE A 17 -3.08 1.88 7.93
N LEU A 18 -2.29 1.01 7.30
CA LEU A 18 -2.83 -0.02 6.41
C LEU A 18 -3.67 -1.04 7.17
N ARG A 19 -3.29 -1.36 8.41
CA ARG A 19 -4.12 -2.21 9.28
C ARG A 19 -5.41 -1.50 9.67
N THR A 20 -5.32 -0.22 9.99
CA THR A 20 -6.48 0.57 10.40
C THR A 20 -7.54 0.64 9.30
N VAL A 21 -7.13 0.81 8.05
CA VAL A 21 -8.07 0.85 6.92
C VAL A 21 -8.39 -0.53 6.37
N ARG A 22 -7.82 -1.59 6.96
CA ARG A 22 -8.03 -2.99 6.57
C ARG A 22 -7.54 -3.29 5.15
N ALA A 23 -6.44 -2.66 4.75
CA ALA A 23 -5.84 -2.91 3.45
C ALA A 23 -5.19 -4.29 3.40
N THR A 24 -5.25 -4.93 2.24
CA THR A 24 -4.64 -6.23 1.98
C THR A 24 -3.70 -6.12 0.79
N LEU A 25 -2.49 -6.64 0.95
CA LEU A 25 -1.54 -6.75 -0.16
C LEU A 25 -1.86 -8.04 -0.92
N VAL A 26 -2.42 -7.88 -2.13
CA VAL A 26 -2.95 -9.01 -2.92
C VAL A 26 -1.85 -9.65 -3.75
N SER A 27 -1.07 -8.85 -4.48
CA SER A 27 0.00 -9.38 -5.32
C SER A 27 1.18 -8.43 -5.41
N VAL A 28 2.35 -9.01 -5.59
CA VAL A 28 3.60 -8.28 -5.75
C VAL A 28 4.33 -8.86 -6.96
N GLU A 29 4.58 -8.02 -7.96
CA GLU A 29 5.41 -8.34 -9.11
C GLU A 29 6.35 -7.16 -9.36
N ALA A 30 7.42 -7.38 -10.10
CA ALA A 30 8.34 -6.29 -10.44
C ALA A 30 7.58 -5.18 -11.19
N GLY A 31 7.53 -4.00 -10.62
CA GLY A 31 6.85 -2.85 -11.20
C GLY A 31 5.33 -2.82 -11.04
N ALA A 32 4.73 -3.83 -10.35
CA ALA A 32 3.27 -3.89 -10.20
C ALA A 32 2.90 -4.44 -8.82
N VAL A 33 2.15 -3.67 -8.05
CA VAL A 33 1.66 -4.06 -6.73
C VAL A 33 0.17 -3.79 -6.66
N GLU A 34 -0.58 -4.77 -6.18
CA GLU A 34 -2.02 -4.66 -6.03
C GLU A 34 -2.40 -4.68 -4.55
N ILE A 35 -3.13 -3.66 -4.13
CA ILE A 35 -3.63 -3.50 -2.76
C ILE A 35 -5.14 -3.37 -2.82
N HIS A 36 -5.84 -4.11 -1.97
CA HIS A 36 -7.29 -4.03 -1.82
C HIS A 36 -7.66 -3.51 -0.44
N MET A 37 -8.78 -2.81 -0.38
CA MET A 37 -9.35 -2.33 0.87
C MET A 37 -10.86 -2.48 0.81
N PRO A 38 -11.50 -3.05 1.84
CA PRO A 38 -12.97 -3.08 1.89
C PRO A 38 -13.51 -1.68 2.14
N ILE A 39 -14.68 -1.39 1.60
CA ILE A 39 -15.38 -0.15 1.91
C ILE A 39 -16.06 -0.33 3.26
N HIS A 40 -15.71 0.53 4.23
CA HIS A 40 -16.28 0.48 5.58
C HIS A 40 -16.35 1.88 6.18
N GLU A 41 -17.06 2.01 7.30
CA GLU A 41 -17.31 3.32 7.90
C GLU A 41 -16.01 4.07 8.24
N GLY A 42 -14.98 3.36 8.70
CA GLY A 42 -13.70 3.96 9.10
C GLY A 42 -12.95 4.66 7.98
N VAL A 43 -13.30 4.42 6.72
CA VAL A 43 -12.70 5.07 5.56
C VAL A 43 -13.68 5.93 4.79
N SER A 44 -14.90 6.10 5.30
CA SER A 44 -15.94 6.87 4.64
C SER A 44 -15.92 8.34 5.07
N GLN A 45 -16.47 9.20 4.22
CA GLN A 45 -16.71 10.60 4.55
C GLN A 45 -18.22 10.78 4.86
N GLN A 46 -18.63 12.02 5.18
CA GLN A 46 -19.98 12.31 5.68
C GLN A 46 -21.11 11.95 4.72
N HIS A 47 -20.86 11.78 3.44
CA HIS A 47 -21.87 11.41 2.45
C HIS A 47 -21.88 9.90 2.14
N GLY A 48 -21.13 9.09 2.90
CA GLY A 48 -21.10 7.64 2.74
C GLY A 48 -20.14 7.12 1.68
N PHE A 49 -19.40 7.99 1.00
CA PHE A 49 -18.39 7.59 0.03
C PHE A 49 -17.03 7.41 0.70
N VAL A 50 -16.15 6.65 0.05
CA VAL A 50 -14.78 6.51 0.54
C VAL A 50 -14.07 7.86 0.50
N HIS A 51 -13.40 8.22 1.59
CA HIS A 51 -12.66 9.48 1.68
C HIS A 51 -11.54 9.51 0.64
N ALA A 52 -11.48 10.60 -0.14
CA ALA A 52 -10.46 10.75 -1.20
C ALA A 52 -9.03 10.66 -0.66
N GLY A 53 -8.80 11.12 0.57
CA GLY A 53 -7.50 11.02 1.23
C GLY A 53 -7.04 9.58 1.43
N VAL A 54 -7.98 8.67 1.72
CA VAL A 54 -7.67 7.25 1.86
C VAL A 54 -7.31 6.64 0.51
N VAL A 55 -8.08 6.95 -0.53
CA VAL A 55 -7.79 6.48 -1.89
C VAL A 55 -6.41 6.94 -2.35
N SER A 56 -6.09 8.22 -2.11
CA SER A 56 -4.78 8.78 -2.45
C SER A 56 -3.65 8.10 -1.67
N ALA A 57 -3.85 7.83 -0.38
CA ALA A 57 -2.85 7.16 0.45
C ALA A 57 -2.59 5.74 -0.04
N LEU A 58 -3.63 4.99 -0.43
CA LEU A 58 -3.46 3.64 -0.98
C LEU A 58 -2.77 3.67 -2.34
N GLY A 59 -3.13 4.62 -3.20
CA GLY A 59 -2.49 4.79 -4.50
C GLY A 59 -1.01 5.12 -4.35
N ASP A 60 -0.67 6.02 -3.44
CA ASP A 60 0.71 6.38 -3.13
C ASP A 60 1.49 5.18 -2.60
N THR A 61 0.90 4.42 -1.68
CA THR A 61 1.51 3.22 -1.11
C THR A 61 1.80 2.18 -2.18
N ALA A 62 0.82 1.89 -3.04
CA ALA A 62 1.00 0.92 -4.12
C ALA A 62 2.07 1.38 -5.11
N ALA A 63 2.06 2.66 -5.49
CA ALA A 63 3.06 3.21 -6.40
C ALA A 63 4.46 3.17 -5.80
N GLY A 64 4.58 3.47 -4.49
CA GLY A 64 5.86 3.41 -3.78
C GLY A 64 6.43 1.99 -3.75
N TYR A 65 5.60 1.00 -3.45
CA TYR A 65 6.06 -0.40 -3.46
C TYR A 65 6.37 -0.90 -4.87
N ALA A 66 5.60 -0.49 -5.88
CA ALA A 66 5.90 -0.84 -7.27
C ALA A 66 7.27 -0.27 -7.68
N ALA A 67 7.56 0.97 -7.33
CA ALA A 67 8.86 1.58 -7.59
C ALA A 67 9.97 0.85 -6.83
N MET A 68 9.76 0.55 -5.54
CA MET A 68 10.71 -0.17 -4.71
C MET A 68 11.04 -1.56 -5.29
N SER A 69 10.07 -2.22 -5.91
CA SER A 69 10.24 -3.54 -6.50
C SER A 69 11.23 -3.55 -7.68
N LEU A 70 11.51 -2.38 -8.25
CA LEU A 70 12.43 -2.23 -9.37
C LEU A 70 13.82 -1.75 -8.93
N LEU A 71 14.01 -1.50 -7.61
CA LEU A 71 15.27 -0.99 -7.07
C LEU A 71 16.12 -2.13 -6.50
N PRO A 72 17.44 -1.92 -6.37
CA PRO A 72 18.32 -2.88 -5.70
C PRO A 72 17.87 -3.16 -4.25
N ASP A 73 18.25 -4.33 -3.74
CA ASP A 73 17.99 -4.70 -2.35
C ASP A 73 18.54 -3.65 -1.38
N GLY A 74 17.74 -3.32 -0.38
CA GLY A 74 18.12 -2.34 0.63
C GLY A 74 17.79 -0.89 0.29
N ALA A 75 17.36 -0.62 -0.95
CA ALA A 75 16.90 0.72 -1.34
C ALA A 75 15.45 0.96 -0.89
N GLU A 76 15.13 2.21 -0.60
CA GLU A 76 13.79 2.60 -0.18
C GLU A 76 13.30 3.79 -1.00
N VAL A 77 11.97 3.90 -1.13
CA VAL A 77 11.32 5.05 -1.76
C VAL A 77 10.69 5.90 -0.67
N LEU A 78 11.00 7.19 -0.68
CA LEU A 78 10.40 8.17 0.21
C LEU A 78 9.52 9.09 -0.61
N THR A 79 8.27 9.27 -0.17
CA THR A 79 7.37 10.22 -0.78
C THR A 79 7.48 11.55 -0.02
N ALA A 80 7.77 12.64 -0.73
CA ALA A 80 7.82 13.97 -0.17
C ALA A 80 6.66 14.80 -0.70
N GLU A 81 6.00 15.52 0.19
CA GLU A 81 4.91 16.43 -0.17
C GLU A 81 5.43 17.88 -0.31
#